data_37c9170f22661fa7ace4daefb4233393
#
_entry.id   37c9170f22661fa7ace4daefb4233393
#
_cell.length_a   1.000
_cell.length_b   1.000
_cell.length_c   1.000
_cell.angle_alpha   90.00
_cell.angle_beta   90.00
_cell.angle_gamma   90.00
#
_symmetry.space_group_name_H-M   'P 1'
#
loop_
_entity.id
_entity.type
_entity.pdbx_description
1 polymer ?
#
loop_
_entity_poly.entity_id
_entity_poly.type
_entity_poly.pdbx_seq_one_letter_code
_entity_poly.pdbx_strand_id
1 'polypeptide(L)'
;MASDFNGRAWQEPYRRKLIFKGAQASYKTLLSGTNHLRDATYFKPEPGKVYIRNQVDYAQIHNEGGSIKVTAKMKRYFWYRYAAAKGARLTKKRGGLRKTKGNEALTREAMFWRNMALKREGSLIRMPRRHFFGPDANMSKEIRKIIEIELQLFVKNYGTYFRESR
;
A
#
# COMPACT_ATOMS: atom_id res chain seq x y z
N MET A 1 -8.05 -9.08 6.94
CA MET A 1 -6.65 -8.75 6.58
C MET A 1 -6.68 -8.08 5.22
N ALA A 2 -5.74 -7.18 4.91
CA ALA A 2 -5.61 -6.65 3.56
C ALA A 2 -4.92 -7.72 2.68
N SER A 3 -5.46 -7.96 1.50
CA SER A 3 -5.04 -9.01 0.58
C SER A 3 -4.86 -8.46 -0.84
N ASP A 4 -4.16 -9.22 -1.67
CA ASP A 4 -4.11 -8.99 -3.11
C ASP A 4 -5.41 -9.46 -3.78
N PHE A 5 -5.50 -9.28 -5.10
CA PHE A 5 -6.65 -9.71 -5.91
C PHE A 5 -6.92 -11.22 -5.88
N ASN A 6 -5.93 -12.02 -5.54
CA ASN A 6 -6.05 -13.48 -5.43
C ASN A 6 -6.36 -13.94 -3.99
N GLY A 7 -6.71 -13.01 -3.10
CA GLY A 7 -7.01 -13.31 -1.70
C GLY A 7 -5.78 -13.61 -0.83
N ARG A 8 -4.56 -13.48 -1.37
CA ARG A 8 -3.34 -13.70 -0.58
C ARG A 8 -3.11 -12.52 0.34
N ALA A 9 -2.96 -12.81 1.63
CA ALA A 9 -2.70 -11.78 2.63
C ALA A 9 -1.38 -11.04 2.33
N TRP A 10 -1.42 -9.70 2.30
CA TRP A 10 -0.23 -8.90 2.17
C TRP A 10 0.66 -9.01 3.41
N GLN A 11 1.96 -9.07 3.17
CA GLN A 11 2.92 -9.01 4.27
C GLN A 11 2.78 -7.70 5.03
N GLU A 12 2.53 -7.79 6.34
CA GLU A 12 2.45 -6.60 7.18
C GLU A 12 3.76 -5.81 7.17
N PRO A 13 3.68 -4.47 7.12
CA PRO A 13 4.86 -3.63 7.28
C PRO A 13 5.58 -3.93 8.59
N TYR A 14 6.89 -4.05 8.54
CA TYR A 14 7.72 -4.31 9.72
C TYR A 14 7.50 -3.30 10.84
N ARG A 15 7.32 -2.03 10.49
CA ARG A 15 6.95 -0.96 11.42
C ARG A 15 5.67 -1.30 12.17
N ARG A 16 4.64 -1.78 11.48
CA ARG A 16 3.35 -2.13 12.09
C ARG A 16 3.49 -3.28 13.08
N LYS A 17 4.23 -4.31 12.71
CA LYS A 17 4.53 -5.45 13.62
C LYS A 17 5.25 -5.02 14.89
N LEU A 18 6.26 -4.15 14.77
CA LEU A 18 7.07 -3.74 15.91
C LEU A 18 6.38 -2.73 16.82
N ILE A 19 5.73 -1.73 16.27
CA ILE A 19 5.17 -0.63 17.06
C ILE A 19 3.81 -1.02 17.63
N PHE A 20 2.98 -1.66 16.82
CA PHE A 20 1.59 -1.97 17.17
C PHE A 20 1.37 -3.44 17.54
N LYS A 21 2.33 -4.09 18.14
CA LYS A 21 2.32 -5.50 18.55
C LYS A 21 0.94 -5.94 19.10
N GLY A 22 0.11 -6.56 18.26
CA GLY A 22 -1.23 -7.00 18.60
C GLY A 22 -2.27 -5.87 18.86
N ALA A 23 -1.86 -4.61 18.89
CA ALA A 23 -2.78 -3.48 18.94
C ALA A 23 -3.33 -3.17 17.56
N GLN A 24 -4.58 -2.72 17.51
CA GLN A 24 -5.20 -2.28 16.28
C GLN A 24 -4.43 -1.05 15.76
N ALA A 25 -3.69 -1.22 14.67
CA ALA A 25 -3.17 -0.08 13.97
C ALA A 25 -4.35 0.73 13.46
N SER A 26 -4.32 2.05 13.65
CA SER A 26 -5.37 2.97 13.20
C SER A 26 -5.56 3.00 11.68
N TYR A 27 -4.70 2.33 10.93
CA TYR A 27 -4.74 2.28 9.46
C TYR A 27 -4.45 0.85 8.94
N LYS A 28 -5.08 0.51 7.83
CA LYS A 28 -4.82 -0.75 7.10
C LYS A 28 -3.53 -0.65 6.29
N THR A 29 -2.97 -1.79 5.90
CA THR A 29 -1.82 -1.84 4.99
C THR A 29 -2.14 -1.09 3.70
N LEU A 30 -1.23 -0.24 3.24
CA LEU A 30 -1.35 0.69 2.10
C LEU A 30 -2.39 1.81 2.24
N LEU A 31 -3.24 1.77 3.26
CA LEU A 31 -4.17 2.85 3.59
C LEU A 31 -3.56 3.62 4.76
N SER A 32 -2.90 4.72 4.48
CA SER A 32 -2.52 5.72 5.50
C SER A 32 -3.71 6.59 5.85
N GLY A 33 -3.60 7.42 6.87
CA GLY A 33 -4.66 8.35 7.24
C GLY A 33 -5.13 9.28 6.12
N THR A 34 -4.29 9.51 5.11
CA THR A 34 -4.59 10.35 3.94
C THR A 34 -5.14 9.59 2.76
N ASN A 35 -5.06 8.26 2.74
CA ASN A 35 -5.42 7.39 1.60
C ASN A 35 -4.80 7.78 0.24
N HIS A 36 -3.77 8.63 0.26
CA HIS A 36 -3.19 9.27 -0.93
C HIS A 36 -2.84 8.27 -2.04
N LEU A 37 -2.27 7.10 -1.69
CA LEU A 37 -1.93 6.08 -2.67
C LEU A 37 -3.16 5.53 -3.41
N ARG A 38 -4.28 5.35 -2.71
CA ARG A 38 -5.54 4.88 -3.28
C ARG A 38 -6.15 5.94 -4.18
N ASP A 39 -6.25 7.15 -3.66
CA ASP A 39 -6.99 8.23 -4.29
C ASP A 39 -6.25 8.83 -5.50
N ALA A 40 -4.93 8.62 -5.59
CA ALA A 40 -4.12 8.97 -6.76
C ALA A 40 -4.20 7.95 -7.91
N THR A 41 -4.98 6.87 -7.74
CA THR A 41 -5.21 5.91 -8.83
C THR A 41 -6.37 6.39 -9.69
N TYR A 42 -6.13 6.54 -10.98
CA TYR A 42 -7.14 6.95 -11.95
C TYR A 42 -7.09 6.07 -13.21
N PHE A 43 -8.18 6.08 -13.96
CA PHE A 43 -8.27 5.41 -15.24
C PHE A 43 -8.57 6.42 -16.35
N LYS A 44 -8.00 6.18 -17.52
CA LYS A 44 -8.24 6.98 -18.74
C LYS A 44 -8.66 6.02 -19.84
N PRO A 45 -9.94 6.04 -20.26
CA PRO A 45 -10.40 5.27 -21.40
C PRO A 45 -9.95 5.93 -22.71
N GLU A 46 -9.53 5.11 -23.65
CA GLU A 46 -9.25 5.48 -25.04
C GLU A 46 -9.88 4.43 -25.96
N PRO A 47 -10.12 4.68 -27.24
CA PRO A 47 -10.69 3.69 -28.16
C PRO A 47 -9.89 2.38 -28.14
N GLY A 48 -10.52 1.28 -27.72
CA GLY A 48 -9.91 -0.05 -27.63
C GLY A 48 -8.91 -0.24 -26.50
N LYS A 49 -8.71 0.75 -25.60
CA LYS A 49 -7.74 0.67 -24.50
C LYS A 49 -8.23 1.40 -23.25
N VAL A 50 -7.87 0.87 -22.11
CA VAL A 50 -8.04 1.57 -20.82
C VAL A 50 -6.69 1.65 -20.13
N TYR A 51 -6.25 2.87 -19.85
CA TYR A 51 -5.05 3.10 -19.06
C TYR A 51 -5.44 3.28 -17.61
N ILE A 52 -4.84 2.48 -16.74
CA ILE A 52 -4.95 2.64 -15.30
C ILE A 52 -3.59 3.12 -14.82
N ARG A 53 -3.54 4.24 -14.12
CA ARG A 53 -2.30 4.89 -13.68
C ARG A 53 -2.39 5.32 -12.23
N ASN A 54 -1.25 5.38 -11.57
CA ASN A 54 -1.10 6.00 -10.27
C ASN A 54 0.06 7.01 -10.34
N GLN A 55 -0.19 8.24 -9.95
CA GLN A 55 0.78 9.35 -10.06
C GLN A 55 1.78 9.41 -8.92
N VAL A 56 1.65 8.53 -7.93
CA VAL A 56 2.52 8.56 -6.76
C VAL A 56 3.82 7.83 -7.04
N ASP A 57 4.95 8.49 -6.90
CA ASP A 57 6.30 7.96 -7.19
C ASP A 57 6.60 6.64 -6.48
N TYR A 58 6.08 6.46 -5.27
CA TYR A 58 6.29 5.23 -4.50
C TYR A 58 5.27 4.12 -4.81
N ALA A 59 4.31 4.34 -5.71
CA ALA A 59 3.28 3.34 -6.04
C ALA A 59 3.91 2.07 -6.61
N GLN A 60 4.83 2.23 -7.55
CA GLN A 60 5.49 1.11 -8.20
C GLN A 60 6.21 0.21 -7.21
N ILE A 61 7.02 0.76 -6.30
CA ILE A 61 7.77 -0.06 -5.35
C ILE A 61 6.86 -0.78 -4.33
N HIS A 62 5.70 -0.21 -4.03
CA HIS A 62 4.70 -0.91 -3.22
C HIS A 62 4.01 -2.01 -4.01
N ASN A 63 3.73 -1.82 -5.29
CA ASN A 63 3.06 -2.79 -6.14
C ASN A 63 3.96 -3.99 -6.47
N GLU A 64 5.19 -3.72 -6.90
CA GLU A 64 6.11 -4.74 -7.41
C GLU A 64 7.08 -5.26 -6.35
N GLY A 65 7.22 -4.52 -5.26
CA GLY A 65 8.28 -4.73 -4.29
C GLY A 65 9.62 -4.19 -4.78
N GLY A 66 10.64 -4.38 -3.98
CA GLY A 66 11.98 -3.94 -4.37
C GLY A 66 12.83 -3.55 -3.18
N SER A 67 13.82 -2.71 -3.44
CA SER A 67 14.74 -2.23 -2.41
C SER A 67 14.95 -0.73 -2.52
N ILE A 68 14.89 -0.04 -1.40
CA ILE A 68 15.14 1.39 -1.29
C ILE A 68 16.53 1.59 -0.71
N LYS A 69 17.37 2.35 -1.41
CA LYS A 69 18.70 2.72 -0.93
C LYS A 69 18.58 3.81 0.15
N VAL A 70 19.17 3.58 1.31
CA VAL A 70 19.19 4.55 2.42
C VAL A 70 20.02 5.76 2.02
N THR A 71 19.42 6.94 2.09
CA THR A 71 20.06 8.22 1.79
C THR A 71 20.33 9.03 3.06
N ALA A 72 21.24 10.01 3.01
CA ALA A 72 21.48 10.95 4.09
C ALA A 72 20.20 11.72 4.50
N LYS A 73 19.34 12.08 3.52
CA LYS A 73 18.04 12.72 3.77
C LYS A 73 17.11 11.82 4.58
N MET A 74 17.04 10.52 4.24
CA MET A 74 16.25 9.53 5.00
C MET A 74 16.77 9.38 6.42
N LYS A 75 18.08 9.30 6.62
CA LYS A 75 18.67 9.22 7.97
C LYS A 75 18.32 10.43 8.83
N ARG A 76 18.39 11.65 8.29
CA ARG A 76 17.94 12.86 9.00
C ARG A 76 16.48 12.78 9.41
N TYR A 77 15.60 12.32 8.50
CA TYR A 77 14.19 12.10 8.81
C TYR A 77 13.99 11.04 9.90
N PHE A 78 14.75 9.94 9.89
CA PHE A 78 14.64 8.90 10.92
C PHE A 78 15.09 9.40 12.29
N TRP A 79 16.14 10.22 12.35
CA TRP A 79 16.56 10.89 13.59
C TRP A 79 15.50 11.87 14.10
N TYR A 80 14.91 12.66 13.24
CA TYR A 80 13.79 13.52 13.60
C TYR A 80 12.63 12.72 14.20
N ARG A 81 12.22 11.64 13.54
CA ARG A 81 11.16 10.75 14.03
C ARG A 81 11.52 10.08 15.37
N TYR A 82 12.78 9.70 15.56
CA TYR A 82 13.27 9.18 16.84
C TYR A 82 13.15 10.23 17.95
N ALA A 83 13.59 11.44 17.71
CA ALA A 83 13.47 12.52 18.68
C ALA A 83 12.00 12.82 19.03
N ALA A 84 11.12 12.85 18.03
CA ALA A 84 9.68 13.07 18.23
C ALA A 84 9.04 11.91 19.02
N ALA A 85 9.39 10.66 18.74
CA ALA A 85 8.87 9.50 19.47
C ALA A 85 9.43 9.40 20.89
N LYS A 86 10.67 9.81 21.12
CA LYS A 86 11.31 9.84 22.45
C LYS A 86 10.81 11.02 23.30
N GLY A 87 10.44 12.13 22.67
CA GLY A 87 10.47 13.43 23.32
C GLY A 87 9.33 13.65 24.26
N ALA A 88 8.17 13.76 24.19
CA ALA A 88 7.36 14.58 25.08
C ALA A 88 6.20 13.85 25.79
N ARG A 89 5.94 12.60 25.51
CA ARG A 89 4.73 11.91 25.99
C ARG A 89 4.95 10.72 26.89
N LEU A 90 6.20 10.44 27.23
CA LEU A 90 6.52 9.34 28.12
C LEU A 90 6.17 9.72 29.58
N THR A 91 5.21 9.04 30.17
CA THR A 91 4.93 9.20 31.60
C THR A 91 6.11 8.66 32.41
N LYS A 92 6.66 9.53 33.24
CA LYS A 92 7.79 9.19 34.11
C LYS A 92 7.29 8.72 35.47
N LYS A 93 8.01 7.78 36.07
CA LYS A 93 7.92 7.38 37.45
C LYS A 93 9.26 7.72 38.14
N ARG A 94 9.24 7.92 39.44
CA ARG A 94 10.48 8.05 40.24
C ARG A 94 11.39 6.86 39.94
N GLY A 95 12.57 7.10 39.38
CA GLY A 95 13.52 6.05 38.97
C GLY A 95 13.33 5.46 37.56
N GLY A 96 12.46 6.00 36.70
CA GLY A 96 12.33 5.51 35.32
C GLY A 96 11.00 5.79 34.67
N LEU A 97 10.74 5.10 33.54
CA LEU A 97 9.47 5.19 32.82
C LEU A 97 8.43 4.26 33.41
N ARG A 98 7.19 4.72 33.51
CA ARG A 98 6.07 3.84 33.89
C ARG A 98 5.88 2.75 32.83
N LYS A 99 5.71 1.52 33.26
CA LYS A 99 5.33 0.38 32.41
C LYS A 99 3.84 0.44 32.06
N THR A 100 3.47 1.34 31.14
CA THR A 100 2.13 1.42 30.59
C THR A 100 2.13 1.00 29.15
N LYS A 101 1.01 0.48 28.62
CA LYS A 101 0.88 0.12 27.19
C LYS A 101 1.29 1.27 26.27
N GLY A 102 0.94 2.52 26.63
CA GLY A 102 1.31 3.71 25.87
C GLY A 102 2.82 3.96 25.87
N ASN A 103 3.48 3.89 27.02
CA ASN A 103 4.94 4.04 27.12
C ASN A 103 5.69 2.94 26.38
N GLU A 104 5.22 1.70 26.44
CA GLU A 104 5.81 0.60 25.68
C GLU A 104 5.68 0.81 24.18
N ALA A 105 4.53 1.27 23.71
CA ALA A 105 4.31 1.58 22.29
C ALA A 105 5.25 2.70 21.81
N LEU A 106 5.35 3.81 22.56
CA LEU A 106 6.25 4.92 22.27
C LEU A 106 7.71 4.50 22.29
N THR A 107 8.10 3.65 23.24
CA THR A 107 9.47 3.14 23.33
C THR A 107 9.79 2.24 22.12
N ARG A 108 8.86 1.38 21.69
CA ARG A 108 9.02 0.55 20.50
C ARG A 108 9.14 1.40 19.24
N GLU A 109 8.34 2.46 19.11
CA GLU A 109 8.43 3.39 17.99
C GLU A 109 9.79 4.10 17.97
N ALA A 110 10.24 4.62 19.10
CA ALA A 110 11.54 5.26 19.21
C ALA A 110 12.67 4.30 18.83
N MET A 111 12.66 3.09 19.32
CA MET A 111 13.66 2.06 18.97
C MET A 111 13.63 1.72 17.47
N PHE A 112 12.45 1.61 16.88
CA PHE A 112 12.32 1.39 15.44
C PHE A 112 13.01 2.50 14.64
N TRP A 113 12.71 3.78 14.95
CA TRP A 113 13.30 4.91 14.24
C TRP A 113 14.80 5.04 14.47
N ARG A 114 15.27 4.74 15.70
CA ARG A 114 16.69 4.68 16.00
C ARG A 114 17.40 3.63 15.15
N ASN A 115 16.86 2.42 15.07
CA ASN A 115 17.43 1.34 14.27
C ASN A 115 17.47 1.69 12.78
N MET A 116 16.45 2.40 12.29
CA MET A 116 16.45 2.91 10.91
C MET A 116 17.52 3.99 10.69
N ALA A 117 17.69 4.92 11.63
CA ALA A 117 18.68 5.98 11.57
C ALA A 117 20.14 5.47 11.63
N LEU A 118 20.38 4.37 12.34
CA LEU A 118 21.68 3.73 12.46
C LEU A 118 22.09 2.92 11.22
N LYS A 119 21.16 2.66 10.29
CA LYS A 119 21.50 1.98 9.03
C LYS A 119 22.61 2.74 8.29
N ARG A 120 23.54 1.99 7.71
CA ARG A 120 24.58 2.58 6.87
C ARG A 120 23.96 3.25 5.66
N GLU A 121 24.45 4.43 5.30
CA GLU A 121 24.10 5.06 4.04
C GLU A 121 24.48 4.16 2.85
N GLY A 122 23.60 4.10 1.86
CA GLY A 122 23.74 3.15 0.75
C GLY A 122 23.21 1.74 1.03
N SER A 123 22.94 1.36 2.27
CA SER A 123 22.29 0.06 2.56
C SER A 123 20.88 0.00 2.01
N LEU A 124 20.39 -1.23 1.78
CA LEU A 124 19.08 -1.47 1.18
C LEU A 124 18.01 -1.77 2.22
N ILE A 125 16.85 -1.15 2.06
CA ILE A 125 15.62 -1.48 2.79
C ILE A 125 14.73 -2.25 1.83
N ARG A 126 14.46 -3.52 2.12
CA ARG A 126 13.54 -4.34 1.32
C ARG A 126 12.09 -3.92 1.54
N MET A 127 11.40 -3.68 0.42
CA MET A 127 9.96 -3.46 0.38
C MET A 127 9.28 -4.72 -0.16
N PRO A 128 8.37 -5.35 0.58
CA PRO A 128 7.66 -6.50 0.08
C PRO A 128 6.68 -6.09 -1.02
N ARG A 129 6.52 -6.97 -2.01
CA ARG A 129 5.50 -6.81 -3.05
C ARG A 129 4.11 -6.86 -2.42
N ARG A 130 3.26 -5.91 -2.82
CA ARG A 130 1.85 -5.84 -2.43
C ARG A 130 1.04 -5.49 -3.67
N HIS A 131 0.83 -6.48 -4.52
CA HIS A 131 0.13 -6.30 -5.78
C HIS A 131 -1.28 -5.77 -5.54
N PHE A 132 -1.47 -4.47 -5.69
CA PHE A 132 -2.75 -3.77 -5.52
C PHE A 132 -3.24 -3.14 -6.82
N PHE A 133 -2.45 -3.30 -7.90
CA PHE A 133 -2.66 -2.64 -9.16
C PHE A 133 -2.07 -3.47 -10.30
N GLY A 134 -2.86 -3.71 -11.35
CA GLY A 134 -2.42 -4.47 -12.51
C GLY A 134 -3.44 -5.53 -12.93
N PRO A 135 -3.22 -6.18 -14.06
CA PRO A 135 -4.10 -7.24 -14.55
C PRO A 135 -4.11 -8.44 -13.61
N ASP A 136 -5.28 -9.01 -13.39
CA ASP A 136 -5.47 -10.28 -12.70
C ASP A 136 -6.46 -11.19 -13.46
N ALA A 137 -6.49 -12.46 -13.09
CA ALA A 137 -7.33 -13.46 -13.75
C ALA A 137 -8.84 -13.17 -13.59
N ASN A 138 -9.27 -12.58 -12.47
CA ASN A 138 -10.67 -12.29 -12.22
C ASN A 138 -11.12 -11.11 -13.08
N MET A 139 -10.31 -10.05 -13.17
CA MET A 139 -10.56 -8.92 -14.04
C MET A 139 -10.71 -9.38 -15.51
N SER A 140 -9.83 -10.26 -15.97
CA SER A 140 -9.92 -10.81 -17.33
C SER A 140 -11.21 -11.61 -17.58
N LYS A 141 -11.69 -12.36 -16.57
CA LYS A 141 -12.96 -13.08 -16.64
C LYS A 141 -14.17 -12.12 -16.71
N GLU A 142 -14.17 -11.09 -15.87
CA GLU A 142 -15.25 -10.10 -15.87
C GLU A 142 -15.29 -9.29 -17.18
N ILE A 143 -14.14 -8.91 -17.74
CA ILE A 143 -14.06 -8.26 -19.05
C ILE A 143 -14.65 -9.17 -20.14
N ARG A 144 -14.31 -10.47 -20.16
CA ARG A 144 -14.87 -11.41 -21.13
C ARG A 144 -16.40 -11.50 -21.02
N LYS A 145 -16.93 -11.61 -19.81
CA LYS A 145 -18.39 -11.62 -19.61
C LYS A 145 -19.07 -10.36 -20.14
N ILE A 146 -18.49 -9.19 -19.89
CA ILE A 146 -19.03 -7.93 -20.41
C ILE A 146 -19.03 -7.96 -21.94
N ILE A 147 -17.91 -8.35 -22.55
CA ILE A 147 -17.82 -8.47 -24.02
C ILE A 147 -18.86 -9.44 -24.57
N GLU A 148 -19.04 -10.61 -23.96
CA GLU A 148 -20.03 -11.61 -24.37
C GLU A 148 -21.46 -11.03 -24.30
N ILE A 149 -21.81 -10.35 -23.22
CA ILE A 149 -23.13 -9.71 -23.06
C ILE A 149 -23.34 -8.63 -24.14
N GLU A 150 -22.36 -7.76 -24.36
CA GLU A 150 -22.46 -6.69 -25.36
C GLU A 150 -22.58 -7.27 -26.80
N LEU A 151 -21.84 -8.33 -27.12
CA LEU A 151 -21.97 -9.02 -28.40
C LEU A 151 -23.36 -9.65 -28.58
N GLN A 152 -23.90 -10.30 -27.54
CA GLN A 152 -25.25 -10.86 -27.58
C GLN A 152 -26.31 -9.78 -27.79
N LEU A 153 -26.20 -8.65 -27.11
CA LEU A 153 -27.09 -7.51 -27.29
C LEU A 153 -26.97 -6.93 -28.68
N PHE A 154 -25.76 -6.80 -29.19
CA PHE A 154 -25.55 -6.34 -30.58
C PHE A 154 -26.21 -7.28 -31.59
N VAL A 155 -25.99 -8.59 -31.51
CA VAL A 155 -26.59 -9.58 -32.39
C VAL A 155 -28.13 -9.56 -32.29
N LYS A 156 -28.65 -9.45 -31.08
CA LYS A 156 -30.12 -9.35 -30.86
C LYS A 156 -30.73 -8.12 -31.49
N ASN A 157 -30.05 -6.98 -31.37
CA ASN A 157 -30.60 -5.69 -31.83
C ASN A 157 -30.38 -5.44 -33.33
N TYR A 158 -29.30 -5.94 -33.89
CA TYR A 158 -28.87 -5.64 -35.26
C TYR A 158 -28.79 -6.88 -36.17
N GLY A 159 -28.85 -8.09 -35.63
CA GLY A 159 -28.74 -9.32 -36.41
C GLY A 159 -29.87 -9.55 -37.40
N THR A 160 -31.02 -8.93 -37.20
CA THR A 160 -32.16 -8.93 -38.13
C THR A 160 -31.88 -8.07 -39.40
N TYR A 161 -31.16 -6.96 -39.24
CA TYR A 161 -30.84 -6.12 -40.41
C TYR A 161 -29.94 -6.77 -41.43
N PHE A 162 -29.09 -7.73 -41.03
CA PHE A 162 -28.22 -8.48 -41.94
C PHE A 162 -28.89 -9.67 -42.59
N ARG A 163 -30.13 -10.05 -42.19
CA ARG A 163 -30.91 -11.14 -42.85
C ARG A 163 -31.82 -10.60 -43.96
N GLU A 164 -32.23 -9.36 -43.91
CA GLU A 164 -33.15 -8.77 -44.86
C GLU A 164 -32.45 -8.17 -46.07
N SER A 165 -31.11 -8.11 -46.11
CA SER A 165 -30.31 -7.55 -47.19
C SER A 165 -29.67 -8.62 -48.10
N ARG A 166 -30.25 -9.82 -48.16
CA ARG A 166 -29.89 -10.86 -49.12
C ARG A 166 -31.00 -11.24 -50.08
#